data_2ca9e2d6566a3cd3afe04405b3406ec9
#
_entry.id   2ca9e2d6566a3cd3afe04405b3406ec9
#
_cell.length_a   1.000
_cell.length_b   1.000
_cell.length_c   1.000
_cell.angle_alpha   90.00
_cell.angle_beta   90.00
_cell.angle_gamma   90.00
#
_symmetry.space_group_name_H-M   'P 1'
#
loop_
_entity.id
_entity.type
_entity.pdbx_description
1 polymer ?
#
loop_
_entity_poly.entity_id
_entity_poly.type
_entity_poly.pdbx_seq_one_letter_code
_entity_poly.pdbx_strand_id
1 'polypeptide(L)'
;MQERIQLLNVAVDIASTKTASDATIGYLQEESSKVVYFLNSGTLMLLEENTGWGEIIESSELVLPGTVSVNTSINEVLGHKRDSFFLESYFDAVLDYAVEAGIEVLIVAETEERFVSIQKNIQEKLPYITLSGVYLTEQEESADYIVNEINSVAPDILIVALEEKKQLFLLEQHRNQINAGLMLFTGNILYNKAVSEEEVPERIQKLKIEYLYKWYRKDGRINAFFNNIKMKLKLKKHKKGQES
;
A
#
# COMPACT_ATOMS: atom_id res chain seq x y z
N MET A 1 -3.30 -21.79 -5.99
CA MET A 1 -2.10 -20.92 -6.16
C MET A 1 -2.50 -19.86 -7.14
N GLN A 2 -2.46 -18.59 -6.76
CA GLN A 2 -2.75 -17.49 -7.69
C GLN A 2 -1.60 -17.39 -8.69
N GLU A 3 -1.93 -17.04 -9.94
CA GLU A 3 -0.93 -16.79 -10.97
C GLU A 3 -0.17 -15.53 -10.64
N ARG A 4 1.18 -15.56 -10.71
CA ARG A 4 2.05 -14.42 -10.52
C ARG A 4 2.74 -14.03 -11.81
N ILE A 5 2.93 -12.74 -12.02
CA ILE A 5 3.69 -12.20 -13.15
C ILE A 5 4.90 -11.45 -12.64
N GLN A 6 6.04 -11.63 -13.30
CA GLN A 6 7.26 -10.90 -12.99
C GLN A 6 7.16 -9.45 -13.46
N LEU A 7 7.26 -8.50 -12.54
CA LEU A 7 7.30 -7.08 -12.82
C LEU A 7 8.64 -6.51 -12.33
N LEU A 8 9.63 -6.38 -13.23
CA LEU A 8 11.02 -6.11 -12.88
C LEU A 8 11.57 -7.20 -11.93
N ASN A 9 11.98 -6.82 -10.73
CA ASN A 9 12.62 -7.70 -9.75
C ASN A 9 11.66 -8.24 -8.68
N VAL A 10 10.36 -8.30 -8.97
CA VAL A 10 9.34 -8.81 -8.03
C VAL A 10 8.18 -9.47 -8.76
N ALA A 11 7.70 -10.60 -8.24
CA ALA A 11 6.51 -11.28 -8.73
C ALA A 11 5.24 -10.69 -8.07
N VAL A 12 4.23 -10.38 -8.89
CA VAL A 12 2.97 -9.74 -8.48
C VAL A 12 1.81 -10.68 -8.77
N ASP A 13 0.88 -10.80 -7.83
CA ASP A 13 -0.30 -11.66 -7.98
C ASP A 13 -1.30 -11.06 -8.99
N ILE A 14 -1.77 -11.94 -9.91
CA ILE A 14 -2.82 -11.59 -10.85
C ILE A 14 -4.16 -11.95 -10.20
N ALA A 15 -4.79 -10.96 -9.59
CA ALA A 15 -6.08 -11.12 -8.93
C ALA A 15 -7.07 -10.04 -9.35
N SER A 16 -8.35 -10.38 -9.44
CA SER A 16 -9.43 -9.39 -9.45
C SER A 16 -9.58 -8.78 -8.06
N THR A 17 -10.24 -7.63 -7.96
CA THR A 17 -10.56 -7.01 -6.66
C THR A 17 -11.25 -8.00 -5.73
N LYS A 18 -12.29 -8.67 -6.26
CA LYS A 18 -13.07 -9.65 -5.49
C LYS A 18 -12.20 -10.83 -5.01
N THR A 19 -11.42 -11.42 -5.90
CA THR A 19 -10.56 -12.56 -5.53
C THR A 19 -9.53 -12.18 -4.47
N ALA A 20 -8.95 -10.98 -4.57
CA ALA A 20 -7.98 -10.49 -3.60
C ALA A 20 -8.64 -10.19 -2.25
N SER A 21 -9.80 -9.51 -2.21
CA SER A 21 -10.50 -9.22 -0.97
C SER A 21 -11.03 -10.48 -0.29
N ASP A 22 -11.62 -11.42 -1.04
CA ASP A 22 -12.10 -12.68 -0.49
C ASP A 22 -10.95 -13.50 0.14
N ALA A 23 -9.78 -13.55 -0.53
CA ALA A 23 -8.61 -14.22 0.01
C ALA A 23 -8.10 -13.55 1.30
N THR A 24 -8.04 -12.21 1.30
CA THR A 24 -7.59 -11.43 2.45
C THR A 24 -8.53 -11.58 3.65
N ILE A 25 -9.84 -11.57 3.42
CA ILE A 25 -10.84 -11.83 4.47
C ILE A 25 -10.69 -13.26 4.99
N GLY A 26 -10.40 -14.23 4.11
CA GLY A 26 -10.11 -15.61 4.53
C GLY A 26 -8.91 -15.70 5.47
N TYR A 27 -7.87 -14.89 5.27
CA TYR A 27 -6.69 -14.86 6.14
C TYR A 27 -7.01 -14.44 7.58
N LEU A 28 -8.02 -13.59 7.80
CA LEU A 28 -8.46 -13.20 9.14
C LEU A 28 -9.08 -14.36 9.94
N GLN A 29 -9.41 -15.47 9.29
CA GLN A 29 -9.94 -16.66 9.93
C GLN A 29 -8.84 -17.70 10.24
N GLU A 30 -7.60 -17.44 9.86
CA GLU A 30 -6.45 -18.31 10.10
C GLU A 30 -5.70 -17.90 11.37
N GLU A 31 -5.15 -18.85 12.10
CA GLU A 31 -4.39 -18.57 13.34
C GLU A 31 -3.02 -17.93 13.08
N SER A 32 -2.48 -18.06 11.85
CA SER A 32 -1.15 -17.56 11.51
C SER A 32 -1.22 -16.15 10.92
N SER A 33 -0.28 -15.31 11.32
CA SER A 33 -0.11 -13.96 10.78
C SER A 33 0.12 -13.98 9.26
N LYS A 34 -0.59 -13.12 8.53
CA LYS A 34 -0.55 -13.02 7.06
C LYS A 34 -0.13 -11.63 6.62
N VAL A 35 0.53 -11.57 5.47
CA VAL A 35 1.00 -10.31 4.88
C VAL A 35 0.40 -10.10 3.50
N VAL A 36 -0.15 -8.92 3.25
CA VAL A 36 -0.51 -8.41 1.93
C VAL A 36 0.34 -7.17 1.65
N TYR A 37 1.12 -7.22 0.60
CA TYR A 37 1.98 -6.10 0.19
C TYR A 37 1.41 -5.38 -1.03
N PHE A 38 1.26 -4.06 -0.94
CA PHE A 38 0.78 -3.22 -2.04
C PHE A 38 1.95 -2.53 -2.75
N LEU A 39 2.25 -3.03 -3.94
CA LEU A 39 3.38 -2.58 -4.73
C LEU A 39 3.08 -1.23 -5.40
N ASN A 40 3.97 -0.27 -5.21
CA ASN A 40 3.94 1.02 -5.89
C ASN A 40 5.22 1.27 -6.71
N SER A 41 5.26 2.34 -7.49
CA SER A 41 6.42 2.67 -8.32
C SER A 41 7.66 3.08 -7.53
N GLY A 42 7.47 3.62 -6.31
CA GLY A 42 8.58 3.93 -5.40
C GLY A 42 9.30 2.66 -4.95
N THR A 43 8.53 1.67 -4.50
CA THR A 43 9.05 0.35 -4.15
C THR A 43 9.80 -0.28 -5.32
N LEU A 44 9.21 -0.30 -6.52
CA LEU A 44 9.87 -0.88 -7.70
C LEU A 44 11.23 -0.24 -8.03
N MET A 45 11.38 1.06 -7.77
CA MET A 45 12.67 1.73 -7.95
C MET A 45 13.70 1.34 -6.88
N LEU A 46 13.25 1.14 -5.63
CA LEU A 46 14.13 0.69 -4.55
C LEU A 46 14.63 -0.74 -4.75
N LEU A 47 13.82 -1.62 -5.35
CA LEU A 47 14.21 -3.00 -5.65
C LEU A 47 15.37 -3.11 -6.64
N GLU A 48 15.68 -2.05 -7.38
CA GLU A 48 16.88 -2.00 -8.22
C GLU A 48 18.14 -1.67 -7.44
N GLU A 49 17.99 -0.94 -6.33
CA GLU A 49 19.10 -0.61 -5.44
C GLU A 49 19.46 -1.81 -4.54
N ASN A 50 18.45 -2.60 -4.17
CA ASN A 50 18.59 -3.81 -3.36
C ASN A 50 17.65 -4.91 -3.85
N THR A 51 18.17 -5.85 -4.62
CA THR A 51 17.40 -6.96 -5.20
C THR A 51 16.88 -7.96 -4.15
N GLY A 52 17.50 -8.05 -2.98
CA GLY A 52 17.05 -8.93 -1.90
C GLY A 52 15.67 -8.55 -1.35
N TRP A 53 15.28 -7.29 -1.42
CA TRP A 53 13.95 -6.86 -1.00
C TRP A 53 12.82 -7.41 -1.89
N GLY A 54 13.12 -7.81 -3.13
CA GLY A 54 12.14 -8.49 -4.00
C GLY A 54 11.69 -9.81 -3.38
N GLU A 55 12.62 -10.64 -2.94
CA GLU A 55 12.34 -11.92 -2.29
C GLU A 55 11.56 -11.74 -0.98
N ILE A 56 11.88 -10.69 -0.20
CA ILE A 56 11.16 -10.36 1.03
C ILE A 56 9.70 -10.01 0.72
N ILE A 57 9.44 -9.17 -0.29
CA ILE A 57 8.08 -8.85 -0.73
C ILE A 57 7.36 -10.11 -1.23
N GLU A 58 8.02 -10.93 -2.05
CA GLU A 58 7.46 -12.16 -2.62
C GLU A 58 7.13 -13.23 -1.57
N SER A 59 7.72 -13.13 -0.38
CA SER A 59 7.37 -13.97 0.76
C SER A 59 6.02 -13.62 1.39
N SER A 60 5.39 -12.53 0.97
CA SER A 60 4.02 -12.17 1.36
C SER A 60 3.00 -13.12 0.75
N GLU A 61 1.90 -13.36 1.45
CA GLU A 61 0.80 -14.20 0.98
C GLU A 61 0.16 -13.63 -0.28
N LEU A 62 0.08 -12.29 -0.38
CA LEU A 62 -0.35 -11.57 -1.59
C LEU A 62 0.57 -10.37 -1.86
N VAL A 63 0.92 -10.19 -3.12
CA VAL A 63 1.59 -8.99 -3.64
C VAL A 63 0.68 -8.34 -4.67
N LEU A 64 0.05 -7.24 -4.31
CA LEU A 64 -1.01 -6.60 -5.11
C LEU A 64 -0.55 -5.25 -5.70
N PRO A 65 -1.10 -4.80 -6.82
CA PRO A 65 -0.81 -3.49 -7.36
C PRO A 65 -1.41 -2.38 -6.48
N GLY A 66 -0.57 -1.59 -5.82
CA GLY A 66 -0.98 -0.49 -4.95
C GLY A 66 -1.34 0.80 -5.71
N THR A 67 -1.03 0.90 -7.00
CA THR A 67 -1.31 2.11 -7.80
C THR A 67 -1.79 1.76 -9.20
N VAL A 68 -2.51 2.70 -9.83
CA VAL A 68 -2.99 2.56 -11.22
C VAL A 68 -1.82 2.34 -12.19
N SER A 69 -0.67 2.96 -11.94
CA SER A 69 0.51 2.81 -12.81
C SER A 69 1.07 1.39 -12.77
N VAL A 70 1.14 0.77 -11.59
CA VAL A 70 1.57 -0.64 -11.45
C VAL A 70 0.56 -1.56 -12.11
N ASN A 71 -0.74 -1.33 -11.90
CA ASN A 71 -1.82 -2.10 -12.50
C ASN A 71 -1.78 -2.03 -14.04
N THR A 72 -1.51 -0.84 -14.60
CA THR A 72 -1.34 -0.65 -16.05
C THR A 72 -0.10 -1.39 -16.56
N SER A 73 1.01 -1.34 -15.83
CA SER A 73 2.25 -2.02 -16.22
C SER A 73 2.10 -3.54 -16.26
N ILE A 74 1.31 -4.13 -15.34
CA ILE A 74 0.97 -5.55 -15.36
C ILE A 74 0.25 -5.88 -16.68
N ASN A 75 -0.77 -5.10 -17.09
CA ASN A 75 -1.49 -5.31 -18.33
C ASN A 75 -0.58 -5.16 -19.57
N GLU A 76 0.39 -4.23 -19.54
CA GLU A 76 1.39 -4.05 -20.60
C GLU A 76 2.31 -5.28 -20.74
N VAL A 77 2.72 -5.88 -19.61
CA VAL A 77 3.55 -7.10 -19.59
C VAL A 77 2.76 -8.31 -20.09
N LEU A 78 1.50 -8.46 -19.63
CA LEU A 78 0.62 -9.55 -20.08
C LEU A 78 0.24 -9.44 -21.56
N GLY A 79 0.29 -8.26 -22.17
CA GLY A 79 -0.12 -8.03 -23.55
C GLY A 79 -1.64 -8.00 -23.75
N HIS A 80 -2.43 -8.13 -22.69
CA HIS A 80 -3.89 -8.03 -22.73
C HIS A 80 -4.42 -7.37 -21.45
N LYS A 81 -5.64 -6.84 -21.54
CA LYS A 81 -6.33 -6.27 -20.37
C LYS A 81 -6.98 -7.44 -19.59
N ARG A 82 -6.70 -7.48 -18.29
CA ARG A 82 -7.32 -8.39 -17.33
C ARG A 82 -8.44 -7.71 -16.55
N ASP A 83 -9.15 -8.48 -15.74
CA ASP A 83 -10.04 -7.91 -14.72
C ASP A 83 -9.25 -6.98 -13.83
N SER A 84 -9.72 -5.74 -13.71
CA SER A 84 -8.98 -4.69 -13.02
C SER A 84 -9.00 -4.92 -11.52
N PHE A 85 -7.85 -4.74 -10.89
CA PHE A 85 -7.78 -4.58 -9.45
C PHE A 85 -8.00 -3.11 -9.10
N PHE A 86 -8.98 -2.84 -8.26
CA PHE A 86 -9.31 -1.51 -7.75
C PHE A 86 -9.02 -1.47 -6.26
N LEU A 87 -7.98 -0.74 -5.89
CA LEU A 87 -7.50 -0.65 -4.51
C LEU A 87 -8.59 -0.13 -3.56
N GLU A 88 -9.39 0.84 -3.99
CA GLU A 88 -10.48 1.40 -3.20
C GLU A 88 -11.52 0.35 -2.84
N SER A 89 -12.07 -0.32 -3.85
CA SER A 89 -13.06 -1.37 -3.63
C SER A 89 -12.51 -2.57 -2.83
N TYR A 90 -11.19 -2.82 -2.92
CA TYR A 90 -10.54 -3.81 -2.08
C TYR A 90 -10.57 -3.39 -0.60
N PHE A 91 -10.14 -2.15 -0.29
CA PHE A 91 -10.18 -1.66 1.08
C PHE A 91 -11.59 -1.52 1.61
N ASP A 92 -12.54 -1.05 0.79
CA ASP A 92 -13.95 -0.98 1.17
C ASP A 92 -14.43 -2.39 1.62
N ALA A 93 -14.20 -3.44 0.83
CA ALA A 93 -14.62 -4.79 1.17
C ALA A 93 -13.95 -5.36 2.44
N VAL A 94 -12.64 -5.14 2.63
CA VAL A 94 -11.89 -5.65 3.79
C VAL A 94 -12.29 -4.90 5.07
N LEU A 95 -12.46 -3.57 5.00
CA LEU A 95 -12.83 -2.76 6.15
C LEU A 95 -14.32 -2.85 6.49
N ASP A 96 -15.22 -3.05 5.51
CA ASP A 96 -16.63 -3.40 5.76
C ASP A 96 -16.72 -4.70 6.58
N TYR A 97 -15.96 -5.72 6.17
CA TYR A 97 -15.88 -6.96 6.93
C TYR A 97 -15.35 -6.74 8.36
N ALA A 98 -14.34 -5.88 8.53
CA ALA A 98 -13.80 -5.56 9.85
C ALA A 98 -14.87 -4.92 10.76
N VAL A 99 -15.72 -4.03 10.22
CA VAL A 99 -16.85 -3.45 10.96
C VAL A 99 -17.87 -4.52 11.32
N GLU A 100 -18.26 -5.38 10.37
CA GLU A 100 -19.27 -6.44 10.61
C GLU A 100 -18.79 -7.47 11.64
N ALA A 101 -17.49 -7.81 11.63
CA ALA A 101 -16.89 -8.78 12.55
C ALA A 101 -16.43 -8.16 13.88
N GLY A 102 -16.51 -6.84 14.06
CA GLY A 102 -16.04 -6.13 15.25
C GLY A 102 -14.51 -6.19 15.43
N ILE A 103 -13.78 -6.23 14.32
CA ILE A 103 -12.32 -6.36 14.26
C ILE A 103 -11.67 -5.02 14.53
N GLU A 104 -10.60 -5.00 15.35
CA GLU A 104 -9.79 -3.82 15.61
C GLU A 104 -8.72 -3.64 14.51
N VAL A 105 -8.62 -2.42 13.99
CA VAL A 105 -7.64 -2.03 12.99
C VAL A 105 -6.65 -1.04 13.59
N LEU A 106 -5.36 -1.41 13.61
CA LEU A 106 -4.27 -0.53 13.99
C LEU A 106 -3.60 0.05 12.74
N ILE A 107 -3.35 1.35 12.74
CA ILE A 107 -2.63 2.04 11.66
C ILE A 107 -1.29 2.54 12.19
N VAL A 108 -0.19 2.12 11.55
CA VAL A 108 1.15 2.69 11.78
C VAL A 108 1.43 3.72 10.69
N ALA A 109 1.66 4.98 11.10
CA ALA A 109 1.90 6.10 10.18
C ALA A 109 3.20 6.85 10.51
N GLU A 110 3.74 7.62 9.55
CA GLU A 110 4.97 8.41 9.74
C GLU A 110 4.81 9.53 10.79
N THR A 111 3.62 10.14 10.85
CA THR A 111 3.32 11.26 11.74
C THR A 111 1.87 11.19 12.19
N GLU A 112 1.56 11.88 13.29
CA GLU A 112 0.19 12.04 13.77
C GLU A 112 -0.73 12.65 12.70
N GLU A 113 -0.26 13.66 11.98
CA GLU A 113 -1.03 14.30 10.90
C GLU A 113 -1.43 13.27 9.82
N ARG A 114 -0.50 12.40 9.42
CA ARG A 114 -0.78 11.33 8.44
C ARG A 114 -1.79 10.33 8.98
N PHE A 115 -1.64 9.91 10.23
CA PHE A 115 -2.60 9.03 10.88
C PHE A 115 -4.00 9.65 10.90
N VAL A 116 -4.14 10.89 11.39
CA VAL A 116 -5.44 11.59 11.47
C VAL A 116 -6.07 11.75 10.09
N SER A 117 -5.28 12.04 9.07
CA SER A 117 -5.76 12.14 7.68
C SER A 117 -6.30 10.82 7.13
N ILE A 118 -5.59 9.71 7.39
CA ILE A 118 -6.04 8.36 6.99
C ILE A 118 -7.28 7.97 7.77
N GLN A 119 -7.28 8.16 9.10
CA GLN A 119 -8.39 7.85 9.99
C GLN A 119 -9.67 8.58 9.55
N LYS A 120 -9.59 9.88 9.33
CA LYS A 120 -10.71 10.68 8.87
C LYS A 120 -11.30 10.14 7.56
N ASN A 121 -10.46 9.84 6.57
CA ASN A 121 -10.91 9.33 5.29
C ASN A 121 -11.62 7.96 5.40
N ILE A 122 -11.14 7.10 6.28
CA ILE A 122 -11.78 5.80 6.54
C ILE A 122 -13.09 6.01 7.29
N GLN A 123 -13.11 6.80 8.37
CA GLN A 123 -14.30 7.01 9.21
C GLN A 123 -15.41 7.81 8.53
N GLU A 124 -15.11 8.63 7.52
CA GLU A 124 -16.14 9.28 6.69
C GLU A 124 -17.01 8.25 5.94
N LYS A 125 -16.44 7.10 5.56
CA LYS A 125 -17.15 6.00 4.91
C LYS A 125 -17.69 4.98 5.91
N LEU A 126 -16.92 4.70 6.94
CA LEU A 126 -17.16 3.65 7.94
C LEU A 126 -17.14 4.23 9.37
N PRO A 127 -18.22 4.95 9.79
CA PRO A 127 -18.22 5.66 11.07
C PRO A 127 -18.08 4.76 12.30
N TYR A 128 -18.40 3.48 12.17
CA TYR A 128 -18.40 2.51 13.28
C TYR A 128 -17.14 1.65 13.35
N ILE A 129 -16.15 1.90 12.46
CA ILE A 129 -14.90 1.14 12.50
C ILE A 129 -14.07 1.51 13.72
N THR A 130 -13.54 0.52 14.41
CA THR A 130 -12.60 0.71 15.52
C THR A 130 -11.20 0.88 14.97
N LEU A 131 -10.66 2.09 15.03
CA LEU A 131 -9.33 2.45 14.57
C LEU A 131 -8.48 2.97 15.72
N SER A 132 -7.30 2.41 15.86
CA SER A 132 -6.23 2.93 16.70
C SER A 132 -4.99 3.27 15.86
N GLY A 133 -4.05 4.05 16.41
CA GLY A 133 -2.89 4.53 15.66
C GLY A 133 -1.61 4.56 16.45
N VAL A 134 -0.53 4.19 15.79
CA VAL A 134 0.86 4.39 16.20
C VAL A 134 1.53 5.31 15.18
N TYR A 135 2.22 6.32 15.63
CA TYR A 135 2.97 7.22 14.75
C TYR A 135 4.33 7.55 15.35
N LEU A 136 5.27 7.84 14.45
CA LEU A 136 6.63 8.13 14.82
C LEU A 136 6.73 9.55 15.40
N THR A 137 7.48 9.68 16.49
CA THR A 137 7.90 10.98 17.03
C THR A 137 9.40 11.14 16.80
N GLU A 138 9.92 12.37 16.86
CA GLU A 138 11.37 12.63 16.71
C GLU A 138 12.24 11.85 17.72
N GLN A 139 11.66 11.38 18.82
CA GLN A 139 12.35 10.64 19.89
C GLN A 139 12.17 9.11 19.77
N GLU A 140 11.22 8.64 18.99
CA GLU A 140 10.74 7.25 18.95
C GLU A 140 10.71 6.70 17.51
N GLU A 141 11.77 6.93 16.74
CA GLU A 141 11.86 6.48 15.34
C GLU A 141 12.37 5.03 15.19
N SER A 142 12.59 4.30 16.29
CA SER A 142 13.14 2.94 16.19
C SER A 142 12.08 1.93 15.76
N ALA A 143 12.49 0.97 14.95
CA ALA A 143 11.61 -0.15 14.55
C ALA A 143 11.17 -0.97 15.77
N ASP A 144 12.02 -1.12 16.79
CA ASP A 144 11.69 -1.82 18.03
C ASP A 144 10.56 -1.13 18.80
N TYR A 145 10.52 0.21 18.81
CA TYR A 145 9.41 0.95 19.40
C TYR A 145 8.11 0.64 18.67
N ILE A 146 8.09 0.72 17.34
CA ILE A 146 6.91 0.39 16.52
C ILE A 146 6.42 -1.02 16.81
N VAL A 147 7.32 -1.99 16.84
CA VAL A 147 6.99 -3.40 17.11
C VAL A 147 6.40 -3.58 18.51
N ASN A 148 6.97 -2.92 19.52
CA ASN A 148 6.47 -3.00 20.89
C ASN A 148 5.06 -2.38 20.99
N GLU A 149 4.82 -1.23 20.37
CA GLU A 149 3.49 -0.60 20.35
C GLU A 149 2.46 -1.48 19.62
N ILE A 150 2.79 -2.04 18.46
CA ILE A 150 1.91 -2.99 17.76
C ILE A 150 1.59 -4.19 18.65
N ASN A 151 2.61 -4.77 19.27
CA ASN A 151 2.45 -5.98 20.10
C ASN A 151 1.68 -5.71 21.39
N SER A 152 1.69 -4.48 21.90
CA SER A 152 0.89 -4.09 23.07
C SER A 152 -0.61 -4.09 22.76
N VAL A 153 -0.99 -3.80 21.52
CA VAL A 153 -2.37 -3.82 21.01
C VAL A 153 -2.74 -5.21 20.50
N ALA A 154 -1.81 -5.92 19.84
CA ALA A 154 -2.03 -7.19 19.16
C ALA A 154 -3.24 -7.17 18.22
N PRO A 155 -3.26 -6.28 17.22
CA PRO A 155 -4.42 -6.02 16.40
C PRO A 155 -4.75 -7.19 15.46
N ASP A 156 -6.02 -7.37 15.15
CA ASP A 156 -6.45 -8.32 14.10
C ASP A 156 -5.96 -7.86 12.72
N ILE A 157 -6.08 -6.56 12.43
CA ILE A 157 -5.59 -5.94 11.19
C ILE A 157 -4.59 -4.83 11.53
N LEU A 158 -3.40 -4.94 10.97
CA LEU A 158 -2.36 -3.92 11.00
C LEU A 158 -2.19 -3.29 9.62
N ILE A 159 -2.39 -1.97 9.50
CA ILE A 159 -2.09 -1.21 8.29
C ILE A 159 -0.77 -0.48 8.49
N VAL A 160 0.26 -0.83 7.68
CA VAL A 160 1.57 -0.18 7.70
C VAL A 160 1.61 0.89 6.60
N ALA A 161 1.45 2.14 7.01
CA ALA A 161 1.43 3.33 6.15
C ALA A 161 2.71 4.17 6.29
N LEU A 162 3.87 3.51 6.26
CA LEU A 162 5.19 4.10 6.37
C LEU A 162 5.80 4.36 4.98
N GLU A 163 6.87 5.15 4.89
CA GLU A 163 7.67 5.29 3.68
C GLU A 163 8.24 3.94 3.22
N GLU A 164 8.46 3.80 1.92
CA GLU A 164 8.81 2.53 1.29
C GLU A 164 10.02 1.85 1.93
N LYS A 165 11.07 2.59 2.27
CA LYS A 165 12.28 2.02 2.91
C LYS A 165 12.00 1.52 4.32
N LYS A 166 11.25 2.29 5.12
CA LYS A 166 10.91 1.91 6.50
C LYS A 166 10.01 0.68 6.54
N GLN A 167 9.00 0.62 5.67
CA GLN A 167 8.13 -0.55 5.62
C GLN A 167 8.85 -1.80 5.11
N LEU A 168 9.78 -1.68 4.14
CA LEU A 168 10.60 -2.81 3.69
C LEU A 168 11.52 -3.31 4.80
N PHE A 169 12.14 -2.39 5.55
CA PHE A 169 12.96 -2.75 6.70
C PHE A 169 12.14 -3.43 7.79
N LEU A 170 10.95 -2.92 8.11
CA LEU A 170 10.03 -3.53 9.07
C LEU A 170 9.62 -4.94 8.64
N LEU A 171 9.29 -5.14 7.38
CA LEU A 171 8.94 -6.44 6.82
C LEU A 171 10.12 -7.41 6.87
N GLU A 172 11.34 -6.97 6.48
CA GLU A 172 12.55 -7.79 6.45
C GLU A 172 13.00 -8.24 7.84
N GLN A 173 13.08 -7.30 8.79
CA GLN A 173 13.73 -7.54 10.07
C GLN A 173 12.75 -7.95 11.17
N HIS A 174 11.48 -7.55 11.10
CA HIS A 174 10.55 -7.65 12.22
C HIS A 174 9.25 -8.39 11.92
N ARG A 175 9.01 -8.86 10.68
CA ARG A 175 7.78 -9.59 10.33
C ARG A 175 7.39 -10.66 11.36
N ASN A 176 8.37 -11.46 11.77
CA ASN A 176 8.16 -12.58 12.70
C ASN A 176 8.04 -12.16 14.18
N GLN A 177 8.29 -10.90 14.48
CA GLN A 177 8.20 -10.33 15.82
C GLN A 177 6.87 -9.58 16.04
N ILE A 178 6.18 -9.25 14.94
CA ILE A 178 4.91 -8.53 14.97
C ILE A 178 3.77 -9.50 15.26
N ASN A 179 3.04 -9.21 16.34
CA ASN A 179 1.84 -9.94 16.73
C ASN A 179 0.59 -9.24 16.17
N ALA A 180 0.27 -9.54 14.91
CA ALA A 180 -0.93 -9.08 14.23
C ALA A 180 -1.49 -10.20 13.36
N GLY A 181 -2.81 -10.33 13.24
CA GLY A 181 -3.45 -11.36 12.43
C GLY A 181 -3.18 -11.15 10.94
N LEU A 182 -3.46 -9.96 10.44
CA LEU A 182 -3.27 -9.56 9.05
C LEU A 182 -2.46 -8.27 8.99
N MET A 183 -1.38 -8.26 8.22
CA MET A 183 -0.55 -7.08 7.98
C MET A 183 -0.72 -6.58 6.55
N LEU A 184 -1.16 -5.33 6.36
CA LEU A 184 -1.35 -4.66 5.09
C LEU A 184 -0.25 -3.60 4.89
N PHE A 185 0.78 -3.90 4.09
CA PHE A 185 1.88 -2.97 3.80
C PHE A 185 1.50 -2.05 2.64
N THR A 186 1.00 -0.86 2.96
CA THR A 186 0.41 0.07 2.00
C THR A 186 1.35 1.19 1.56
N GLY A 187 2.40 1.46 2.33
CA GLY A 187 3.20 2.66 2.11
C GLY A 187 2.36 3.93 2.22
N ASN A 188 2.74 4.93 1.46
CA ASN A 188 2.04 6.23 1.44
C ASN A 188 0.73 6.24 0.61
N ILE A 189 0.24 5.07 0.15
CA ILE A 189 -0.90 5.00 -0.78
C ILE A 189 -2.17 5.58 -0.14
N LEU A 190 -2.49 5.17 1.08
CA LEU A 190 -3.69 5.62 1.80
C LEU A 190 -3.62 7.10 2.15
N TYR A 191 -2.48 7.60 2.60
CA TYR A 191 -2.27 9.01 2.87
C TYR A 191 -2.39 9.85 1.59
N ASN A 192 -1.77 9.43 0.50
CA ASN A 192 -1.86 10.13 -0.79
C ASN A 192 -3.30 10.20 -1.31
N LYS A 193 -4.12 9.20 -1.02
CA LYS A 193 -5.55 9.19 -1.33
C LYS A 193 -6.29 10.19 -0.45
N ALA A 194 -6.14 10.12 0.86
CA ALA A 194 -6.78 11.02 1.81
C ALA A 194 -6.55 12.50 1.45
N VAL A 195 -5.29 12.89 1.20
CA VAL A 195 -4.94 14.27 0.76
C VAL A 195 -5.52 14.62 -0.62
N SER A 196 -5.83 13.62 -1.50
CA SER A 196 -6.41 13.91 -2.83
C SER A 196 -7.88 14.24 -2.81
N GLU A 197 -8.58 13.82 -1.77
CA GLU A 197 -10.01 14.04 -1.57
C GLU A 197 -10.30 15.37 -0.85
N GLU A 198 -9.26 16.05 -0.29
CA GLU A 198 -9.43 17.40 0.27
C GLU A 198 -9.96 18.37 -0.77
N GLU A 199 -10.96 19.15 -0.39
CA GLU A 199 -11.58 20.16 -1.24
C GLU A 199 -10.57 21.20 -1.72
N VAL A 200 -10.53 21.41 -3.02
CA VAL A 200 -9.72 22.49 -3.62
C VAL A 200 -10.36 23.83 -3.29
N PRO A 201 -9.64 24.81 -2.72
CA PRO A 201 -10.20 26.13 -2.41
C PRO A 201 -10.93 26.74 -3.62
N GLU A 202 -12.11 27.33 -3.39
CA GLU A 202 -12.95 27.92 -4.45
C GLU A 202 -12.19 28.85 -5.38
N ARG A 203 -11.20 29.61 -4.86
CA ARG A 203 -10.38 30.53 -5.66
C ARG A 203 -9.56 29.77 -6.72
N ILE A 204 -9.09 28.58 -6.41
CA ILE A 204 -8.32 27.71 -7.30
C ILE A 204 -9.24 27.04 -8.32
N GLN A 205 -10.44 26.63 -7.88
CA GLN A 205 -11.48 26.09 -8.76
C GLN A 205 -11.88 27.11 -9.82
N LYS A 206 -12.09 28.38 -9.43
CA LYS A 206 -12.43 29.48 -10.36
C LYS A 206 -11.35 29.74 -11.40
N LEU A 207 -10.09 29.49 -11.08
CA LEU A 207 -8.97 29.65 -12.02
C LEU A 207 -8.75 28.45 -12.94
N LYS A 208 -9.52 27.35 -12.77
CA LYS A 208 -9.37 26.07 -13.52
C LYS A 208 -7.95 25.49 -13.47
N ILE A 209 -7.19 25.79 -12.42
CA ILE A 209 -5.83 25.30 -12.18
C ILE A 209 -5.77 24.27 -11.03
N GLU A 210 -6.90 23.64 -10.73
CA GLU A 210 -7.04 22.60 -9.68
C GLU A 210 -6.01 21.50 -9.85
N TYR A 211 -5.74 21.10 -11.10
CA TYR A 211 -4.73 20.10 -11.41
C TYR A 211 -3.33 20.54 -10.99
N LEU A 212 -2.95 21.79 -11.29
CA LEU A 212 -1.65 22.35 -10.89
C LEU A 212 -1.55 22.54 -9.38
N TYR A 213 -2.64 22.97 -8.73
CA TYR A 213 -2.70 23.11 -7.27
C TYR A 213 -2.56 21.75 -6.57
N LYS A 214 -3.32 20.77 -6.99
CA LYS A 214 -3.19 19.38 -6.49
C LYS A 214 -1.82 18.79 -6.80
N TRP A 215 -1.20 19.17 -7.91
CA TRP A 215 0.14 18.75 -8.28
C TRP A 215 1.23 19.41 -7.42
N TYR A 216 1.11 20.72 -7.16
CA TYR A 216 2.10 21.50 -6.37
C TYR A 216 2.08 21.13 -4.88
N ARG A 217 0.91 20.91 -4.28
CA ARG A 217 0.75 20.61 -2.85
C ARG A 217 1.26 19.22 -2.43
N LYS A 218 1.67 18.39 -3.36
CA LYS A 218 2.09 17.00 -3.13
C LYS A 218 3.55 16.81 -3.51
N ASP A 219 4.46 17.15 -2.58
CA ASP A 219 5.91 16.87 -2.74
C ASP A 219 6.19 15.38 -3.06
N GLY A 220 5.38 14.47 -2.52
CA GLY A 220 5.45 13.05 -2.86
C GLY A 220 5.00 12.70 -4.29
N ARG A 221 4.16 13.51 -4.97
CA ARG A 221 3.69 13.22 -6.34
C ARG A 221 4.73 13.49 -7.41
N ILE A 222 5.62 14.44 -7.21
CA ILE A 222 6.71 14.70 -8.16
C ILE A 222 7.61 13.46 -8.23
N ASN A 223 8.00 12.92 -7.10
CA ASN A 223 8.80 11.70 -7.03
C ASN A 223 8.04 10.49 -7.60
N ALA A 224 6.75 10.32 -7.28
CA ALA A 224 5.91 9.28 -7.85
C ALA A 224 5.76 9.42 -9.38
N PHE A 225 5.62 10.64 -9.90
CA PHE A 225 5.54 10.89 -11.35
C PHE A 225 6.84 10.52 -12.06
N PHE A 226 8.00 10.96 -11.55
CA PHE A 226 9.30 10.58 -12.11
C PHE A 226 9.58 9.08 -11.97
N ASN A 227 9.19 8.46 -10.86
CA ASN A 227 9.31 7.02 -10.66
C ASN A 227 8.42 6.25 -11.66
N ASN A 228 7.20 6.71 -11.93
CA ASN A 228 6.33 6.12 -12.94
C ASN A 228 6.91 6.21 -14.35
N ILE A 229 7.53 7.35 -14.71
CA ILE A 229 8.21 7.52 -16.01
C ILE A 229 9.41 6.56 -16.09
N LYS A 230 10.27 6.55 -15.07
CA LYS A 230 11.43 5.65 -14.99
C LYS A 230 11.01 4.19 -15.11
N MET A 231 10.00 3.78 -14.36
CA MET A 231 9.43 2.44 -14.42
C MET A 231 8.99 2.06 -15.85
N LYS A 232 8.19 2.90 -16.51
CA LYS A 232 7.74 2.65 -17.89
C LYS A 232 8.89 2.54 -18.89
N LEU A 233 9.91 3.40 -18.77
CA LEU A 233 11.08 3.34 -19.64
C LEU A 233 11.87 2.05 -19.45
N LYS A 234 11.96 1.54 -18.22
CA LYS A 234 12.66 0.31 -17.90
C LYS A 234 11.90 -0.93 -18.35
N LEU A 235 10.60 -0.99 -18.14
CA LEU A 235 9.77 -2.07 -18.68
C LEU A 235 9.89 -2.19 -20.20
N LYS A 236 9.92 -1.06 -20.93
CA LYS A 236 10.17 -1.07 -22.38
C LYS A 236 11.54 -1.60 -22.75
N LYS A 237 12.59 -1.29 -21.98
CA LYS A 237 13.94 -1.84 -22.22
C LYS A 237 14.01 -3.33 -21.94
N HIS A 238 13.38 -3.78 -20.85
CA HIS A 238 13.34 -5.19 -20.48
C HIS A 238 12.62 -6.04 -21.55
N LYS A 239 11.50 -5.54 -22.07
CA LYS A 239 10.75 -6.20 -23.14
C LYS A 239 11.57 -6.33 -24.45
N LYS A 240 12.33 -5.28 -24.83
CA LYS A 240 13.22 -5.34 -26.00
C LYS A 240 14.41 -6.28 -25.83
N GLY A 241 14.89 -6.51 -24.61
CA GLY A 241 15.99 -7.43 -24.32
C GLY A 241 15.57 -8.91 -24.29
N GLN A 242 14.27 -9.20 -24.20
CA GLN A 242 13.73 -10.56 -24.28
C GLN A 242 13.33 -10.97 -25.70
N GLU A 243 13.21 -10.02 -26.63
CA GLU A 243 12.89 -10.25 -28.05
C GLU A 243 14.15 -10.35 -28.94
N SER A 244 15.36 -10.19 -28.39
CA SER A 244 16.65 -10.34 -29.07
C SER A 244 17.40 -11.58 -28.57
#